data_e2c041b9c1e4efb269de2d1d11758044
#
_entry.id   e2c041b9c1e4efb269de2d1d11758044
#
_cell.length_a   1.000
_cell.length_b   1.000
_cell.length_c   1.000
_cell.angle_alpha   90.00
_cell.angle_beta   90.00
_cell.angle_gamma   90.00
#
_symmetry.space_group_name_H-M   'P 1'
#
loop_
_entity.id
_entity.type
_entity.pdbx_description
1 polymer ?
#
loop_
_entity_poly.entity_id
_entity_poly.type
_entity_poly.pdbx_seq_one_letter_code
_entity_poly.pdbx_strand_id
1 'polypeptide(L)'
;MEEAGDLAPGPVREALLALPREILMPQAYVRRSAPDEKPPRWDLLDWDLPGDREELLRVLHSGDSVSVQHAGEPLLGRSVGPRCGGSMTAMSSTMGMTASLLDVLDLRRGQRVLDVGTGAAVTAGVMCFVCGDGGVVTLDVDRNVGAAARARLAELGYRPAVVSGDGMAGWPDGALFDRIFVSFAVPRIPPALVDQLAPGGRALMTLGTSSPSWPGLAVITKTATGKVVAEIRAVEFGHRGGVGFDRLFLSAAFRDQITTGEGRWTQRSRLVPPADTERGMWLALDYLHPGLVRHFGADDLTIGAPGCGSWMRARPVGHRRWEVTVDGSRDIWAEIHDVAERWRAAGSPDRFRLVFDEDRGQKVVSECGRLSWQLPAPHPFDKGATS
;
A
#
# COMPACT_ATOMS: atom_id res chain seq x y z
N MET A 1 -14.73 6.82 10.46
CA MET A 1 -13.42 7.49 10.42
C MET A 1 -13.20 8.37 11.63
N GLU A 2 -14.08 9.34 11.95
CA GLU A 2 -13.94 10.16 13.17
C GLU A 2 -14.07 9.33 14.45
N GLU A 3 -15.07 8.45 14.53
CA GLU A 3 -15.27 7.54 15.66
C GLU A 3 -14.12 6.52 15.81
N ALA A 4 -13.46 6.15 14.72
CA ALA A 4 -12.29 5.27 14.74
C ALA A 4 -10.98 6.00 15.03
N GLY A 5 -10.97 7.33 15.13
CA GLY A 5 -9.76 8.14 15.35
C GLY A 5 -8.85 8.28 14.12
N ASP A 6 -9.28 7.82 12.95
CA ASP A 6 -8.48 7.85 11.72
C ASP A 6 -8.42 9.23 11.06
N LEU A 7 -9.21 10.19 11.52
CA LEU A 7 -9.34 11.51 10.92
C LEU A 7 -9.11 12.59 11.98
N ALA A 8 -7.87 13.00 12.14
CA ALA A 8 -7.51 14.08 13.05
C ALA A 8 -8.02 15.45 12.55
N PRO A 9 -8.36 16.41 13.45
CA PRO A 9 -8.64 17.77 13.04
C PRO A 9 -7.47 18.39 12.28
N GLY A 10 -7.75 19.05 11.15
CA GLY A 10 -6.72 19.67 10.34
C GLY A 10 -7.08 19.83 8.87
N PRO A 11 -6.18 20.39 8.05
CA PRO A 11 -6.47 20.72 6.66
C PRO A 11 -6.80 19.51 5.79
N VAL A 12 -6.24 18.33 6.08
CA VAL A 12 -6.56 17.09 5.37
C VAL A 12 -8.01 16.68 5.64
N ARG A 13 -8.46 16.75 6.90
CA ARG A 13 -9.86 16.49 7.26
C ARG A 13 -10.80 17.46 6.56
N GLU A 14 -10.49 18.76 6.60
CA GLU A 14 -11.29 19.79 5.94
C GLU A 14 -11.43 19.51 4.43
N ALA A 15 -10.31 19.15 3.78
CA ALA A 15 -10.30 18.78 2.37
C ALA A 15 -11.17 17.57 2.07
N LEU A 16 -11.04 16.49 2.85
CA LEU A 16 -11.80 15.25 2.66
C LEU A 16 -13.30 15.43 2.87
N LEU A 17 -13.70 16.36 3.75
CA LEU A 17 -15.10 16.72 3.97
C LEU A 17 -15.65 17.63 2.87
N ALA A 18 -14.81 18.46 2.26
CA ALA A 18 -15.22 19.43 1.24
C ALA A 18 -15.25 18.84 -0.18
N LEU A 19 -14.52 17.75 -0.43
CA LEU A 19 -14.41 17.15 -1.77
C LEU A 19 -15.59 16.20 -2.04
N PRO A 20 -16.48 16.50 -3.00
CA PRO A 20 -17.56 15.60 -3.41
C PRO A 20 -16.97 14.42 -4.18
N ARG A 21 -17.04 13.24 -3.57
CA ARG A 21 -16.43 12.02 -4.09
C ARG A 21 -17.10 11.52 -5.36
N GLU A 22 -18.38 11.78 -5.52
CA GLU A 22 -19.17 11.46 -6.70
C GLU A 22 -18.73 12.23 -7.96
N ILE A 23 -18.10 13.40 -7.81
CA ILE A 23 -17.47 14.11 -8.93
C ILE A 23 -16.13 13.48 -9.31
N LEU A 24 -15.32 13.10 -8.31
CA LEU A 24 -14.05 12.43 -8.56
C LEU A 24 -14.23 10.99 -9.05
N MET A 25 -15.29 10.32 -8.61
CA MET A 25 -15.61 8.93 -8.92
C MET A 25 -17.08 8.78 -9.35
N PRO A 26 -17.50 9.40 -10.48
CA PRO A 26 -18.89 9.30 -10.94
C PRO A 26 -19.26 7.89 -11.38
N GLN A 27 -18.26 7.05 -11.61
CA GLN A 27 -18.43 5.63 -11.88
C GLN A 27 -17.46 4.82 -11.03
N ALA A 28 -17.93 3.74 -10.41
CA ALA A 28 -17.12 2.84 -9.60
C ALA A 28 -17.57 1.38 -9.77
N TYR A 29 -16.64 0.46 -9.56
CA TYR A 29 -16.88 -0.96 -9.65
C TYR A 29 -17.31 -1.55 -8.31
N VAL A 30 -18.32 -2.42 -8.37
CA VAL A 30 -18.76 -3.27 -7.27
C VAL A 30 -18.53 -4.72 -7.65
N ARG A 31 -17.88 -5.48 -6.78
CA ARG A 31 -17.73 -6.92 -6.98
C ARG A 31 -19.05 -7.62 -6.69
N ARG A 32 -19.50 -8.45 -7.63
CA ARG A 32 -20.73 -9.26 -7.52
C ARG A 32 -20.47 -10.71 -7.22
N SER A 33 -19.27 -11.18 -7.50
CA SER A 33 -18.85 -12.56 -7.19
C SER A 33 -18.32 -12.69 -5.76
N ALA A 34 -18.39 -13.88 -5.20
CA ALA A 34 -17.71 -14.21 -3.95
C ALA A 34 -16.20 -13.94 -4.03
N PRO A 35 -15.50 -13.66 -2.92
CA PRO A 35 -14.07 -13.36 -2.91
C PRO A 35 -13.20 -14.42 -3.64
N ASP A 36 -13.58 -15.69 -3.55
CA ASP A 36 -12.84 -16.81 -4.12
C ASP A 36 -13.36 -17.25 -5.49
N GLU A 37 -14.47 -16.67 -5.96
CA GLU A 37 -15.04 -17.01 -7.28
C GLU A 37 -14.14 -16.49 -8.40
N LYS A 38 -13.81 -17.37 -9.32
CA LYS A 38 -12.99 -17.08 -10.52
C LYS A 38 -13.69 -17.54 -11.79
N PRO A 39 -13.72 -16.70 -12.82
CA PRO A 39 -13.25 -15.32 -12.88
C PRO A 39 -14.12 -14.36 -12.03
N PRO A 40 -13.54 -13.31 -11.45
CA PRO A 40 -14.31 -12.34 -10.68
C PRO A 40 -15.30 -11.60 -11.57
N ARG A 41 -16.49 -11.28 -11.02
CA ARG A 41 -17.52 -10.50 -11.72
C ARG A 41 -17.71 -9.16 -11.03
N TRP A 42 -17.83 -8.11 -11.83
CA TRP A 42 -17.94 -6.72 -11.41
C TRP A 42 -19.06 -6.04 -12.16
N ASP A 43 -19.78 -5.14 -11.50
CA ASP A 43 -20.67 -4.19 -12.14
C ASP A 43 -20.07 -2.78 -12.04
N LEU A 44 -20.16 -2.03 -13.14
CA LEU A 44 -19.85 -0.61 -13.16
C LEU A 44 -21.11 0.17 -12.82
N LEU A 45 -21.12 0.80 -11.66
CA LEU A 45 -22.16 1.76 -11.25
C LEU A 45 -21.90 3.14 -11.85
N ASP A 46 -22.96 3.91 -12.11
CA ASP A 46 -22.90 5.23 -12.72
C ASP A 46 -23.79 6.24 -11.97
N TRP A 47 -23.21 7.39 -11.62
CA TRP A 47 -23.92 8.48 -10.95
C TRP A 47 -25.09 9.04 -11.78
N ASP A 48 -24.98 9.03 -13.10
CA ASP A 48 -26.02 9.54 -14.01
C ASP A 48 -27.25 8.62 -14.08
N LEU A 49 -27.09 7.36 -13.63
CA LEU A 49 -28.19 6.41 -13.53
C LEU A 49 -28.88 6.49 -12.17
N PRO A 50 -30.15 6.94 -12.08
CA PRO A 50 -30.85 7.08 -10.80
C PRO A 50 -30.88 5.79 -9.96
N GLY A 51 -30.92 4.61 -10.62
CA GLY A 51 -30.93 3.30 -9.96
C GLY A 51 -29.61 2.94 -9.26
N ASP A 52 -28.49 3.52 -9.69
CA ASP A 52 -27.17 3.20 -9.16
C ASP A 52 -26.72 4.13 -8.01
N ARG A 53 -27.32 5.34 -7.93
CA ARG A 53 -26.83 6.41 -7.03
C ARG A 53 -26.72 6.00 -5.58
N GLU A 54 -27.72 5.33 -5.05
CA GLU A 54 -27.72 4.93 -3.63
C GLU A 54 -26.61 3.91 -3.34
N GLU A 55 -26.44 2.94 -4.22
CA GLU A 55 -25.37 1.94 -4.07
C GLU A 55 -23.99 2.58 -4.26
N LEU A 56 -23.84 3.45 -5.27
CA LEU A 56 -22.61 4.17 -5.50
C LEU A 56 -22.21 5.03 -4.30
N LEU A 57 -23.13 5.79 -3.69
CA LEU A 57 -22.85 6.54 -2.47
C LEU A 57 -22.40 5.64 -1.32
N ARG A 58 -23.05 4.49 -1.13
CA ARG A 58 -22.60 3.53 -0.12
C ARG A 58 -21.16 3.05 -0.37
N VAL A 59 -20.82 2.76 -1.62
CA VAL A 59 -19.46 2.36 -2.00
C VAL A 59 -18.45 3.49 -1.78
N LEU A 60 -18.76 4.70 -2.24
CA LEU A 60 -17.88 5.86 -2.10
C LEU A 60 -17.62 6.23 -0.64
N HIS A 61 -18.56 5.98 0.25
CA HIS A 61 -18.49 6.35 1.67
C HIS A 61 -18.33 5.16 2.63
N SER A 62 -18.07 3.94 2.13
CA SER A 62 -17.84 2.75 2.97
C SER A 62 -16.57 2.83 3.83
N GLY A 63 -15.64 3.70 3.48
CA GLY A 63 -14.29 3.70 4.04
C GLY A 63 -13.31 2.75 3.34
N ASP A 64 -13.81 1.82 2.54
CA ASP A 64 -13.00 0.85 1.78
C ASP A 64 -12.35 1.47 0.53
N SER A 65 -11.48 0.68 -0.10
CA SER A 65 -10.91 1.04 -1.40
C SER A 65 -11.98 0.97 -2.49
N VAL A 66 -12.03 1.99 -3.35
CA VAL A 66 -12.99 2.09 -4.44
C VAL A 66 -12.29 1.88 -5.77
N SER A 67 -12.61 0.82 -6.48
CA SER A 67 -12.07 0.52 -7.80
C SER A 67 -12.75 1.35 -8.88
N VAL A 68 -11.97 2.03 -9.71
CA VAL A 68 -12.50 2.95 -10.74
C VAL A 68 -12.11 2.58 -12.17
N GLN A 69 -11.17 1.64 -12.38
CA GLN A 69 -10.75 1.20 -13.70
C GLN A 69 -10.57 -0.31 -13.74
N HIS A 70 -11.06 -0.94 -14.79
CA HIS A 70 -10.91 -2.37 -15.07
C HIS A 70 -10.04 -2.55 -16.31
N ALA A 71 -8.99 -3.37 -16.21
CA ALA A 71 -8.12 -3.79 -17.32
C ALA A 71 -7.62 -2.62 -18.21
N GLY A 72 -7.33 -1.44 -17.63
CA GLY A 72 -6.80 -0.29 -18.38
C GLY A 72 -7.82 0.41 -19.29
N GLU A 73 -9.12 0.14 -19.14
CA GLU A 73 -10.16 0.76 -19.97
C GLU A 73 -10.17 2.30 -19.84
N PRO A 74 -10.66 3.03 -20.85
CA PRO A 74 -10.90 4.46 -20.73
C PRO A 74 -11.87 4.77 -19.57
N LEU A 75 -11.57 5.82 -18.81
CA LEU A 75 -12.40 6.25 -17.67
C LEU A 75 -13.48 7.28 -18.04
N LEU A 76 -13.36 7.86 -19.23
CA LEU A 76 -14.33 8.81 -19.80
C LEU A 76 -15.09 8.15 -20.94
N GLY A 77 -16.40 8.39 -21.01
CA GLY A 77 -17.25 7.93 -22.11
C GLY A 77 -17.45 6.41 -22.20
N ARG A 78 -17.17 5.68 -21.12
CA ARG A 78 -17.38 4.22 -21.07
C ARG A 78 -18.82 3.87 -20.75
N SER A 79 -19.28 2.74 -21.26
CA SER A 79 -20.61 2.22 -21.01
C SER A 79 -20.66 1.48 -19.67
N VAL A 80 -21.76 1.62 -18.95
CA VAL A 80 -22.11 0.80 -17.78
C VAL A 80 -22.28 -0.67 -18.15
N GLY A 81 -22.29 -1.53 -17.16
CA GLY A 81 -22.59 -2.95 -17.31
C GLY A 81 -21.50 -3.87 -16.70
N PRO A 82 -21.75 -5.18 -16.76
CA PRO A 82 -20.89 -6.15 -16.10
C PRO A 82 -19.53 -6.29 -16.78
N ARG A 83 -18.54 -6.62 -15.97
CA ARG A 83 -17.20 -7.06 -16.40
C ARG A 83 -16.90 -8.40 -15.78
N CYS A 84 -16.18 -9.24 -16.50
CA CYS A 84 -15.83 -10.58 -16.05
C CYS A 84 -14.33 -10.82 -16.25
N GLY A 85 -13.67 -11.37 -15.23
CA GLY A 85 -12.22 -11.55 -15.26
C GLY A 85 -11.45 -10.22 -15.14
N GLY A 86 -10.23 -10.19 -15.68
CA GLY A 86 -9.37 -9.00 -15.64
C GLY A 86 -8.94 -8.57 -14.24
N SER A 87 -8.34 -7.41 -14.13
CA SER A 87 -7.87 -6.82 -12.87
C SER A 87 -8.30 -5.35 -12.75
N MET A 88 -8.46 -4.87 -11.53
CA MET A 88 -8.62 -3.45 -11.27
C MET A 88 -7.28 -2.75 -11.37
N THR A 89 -7.20 -1.72 -12.23
CA THR A 89 -5.94 -1.04 -12.57
C THR A 89 -5.85 0.37 -11.99
N ALA A 90 -6.97 1.00 -11.60
CA ALA A 90 -6.96 2.24 -10.82
C ALA A 90 -8.02 2.22 -9.74
N MET A 91 -7.72 2.91 -8.62
CA MET A 91 -8.60 2.98 -7.46
C MET A 91 -8.38 4.24 -6.62
N SER A 92 -9.31 4.49 -5.71
CA SER A 92 -9.09 5.28 -4.50
C SER A 92 -8.78 4.32 -3.36
N SER A 93 -7.70 4.54 -2.63
CA SER A 93 -7.37 3.77 -1.42
C SER A 93 -8.36 4.04 -0.29
N THR A 94 -8.32 3.20 0.76
CA THR A 94 -9.13 3.39 1.98
C THR A 94 -8.91 4.79 2.56
N MET A 95 -9.99 5.46 2.93
CA MET A 95 -9.91 6.87 3.33
C MET A 95 -9.16 7.09 4.64
N GLY A 96 -9.31 6.20 5.62
CA GLY A 96 -8.57 6.28 6.89
C GLY A 96 -7.07 6.24 6.67
N MET A 97 -6.60 5.29 5.83
CA MET A 97 -5.18 5.20 5.45
C MET A 97 -4.73 6.47 4.71
N THR A 98 -5.50 6.93 3.72
CA THR A 98 -5.17 8.13 2.95
C THR A 98 -5.04 9.35 3.86
N ALA A 99 -5.99 9.56 4.77
CA ALA A 99 -5.96 10.65 5.73
C ALA A 99 -4.69 10.60 6.60
N SER A 100 -4.42 9.44 7.22
CA SER A 100 -3.26 9.25 8.09
C SER A 100 -1.93 9.49 7.36
N LEU A 101 -1.82 9.04 6.11
CA LEU A 101 -0.61 9.26 5.30
C LEU A 101 -0.43 10.73 4.93
N LEU A 102 -1.50 11.42 4.54
CA LEU A 102 -1.43 12.83 4.18
C LEU A 102 -1.16 13.72 5.41
N ASP A 103 -1.62 13.33 6.60
CA ASP A 103 -1.26 14.01 7.87
C ASP A 103 0.24 13.85 8.17
N VAL A 104 0.82 12.65 7.97
CA VAL A 104 2.28 12.44 8.10
C VAL A 104 3.04 13.25 7.05
N LEU A 105 2.48 13.46 5.86
CA LEU A 105 3.10 14.27 4.81
C LEU A 105 3.18 15.74 5.19
N ASP A 106 2.31 16.23 6.09
CA ASP A 106 2.31 17.63 6.62
C ASP A 106 2.12 18.64 5.49
N LEU A 107 0.98 18.56 4.81
CA LEU A 107 0.62 19.46 3.72
C LEU A 107 0.32 20.89 4.24
N ARG A 108 0.80 21.90 3.52
CA ARG A 108 0.60 23.32 3.87
C ARG A 108 0.37 24.16 2.62
N ARG A 109 -0.33 25.25 2.78
CA ARG A 109 -0.60 26.23 1.71
C ARG A 109 0.70 26.71 1.05
N GLY A 110 0.69 26.76 -0.27
CA GLY A 110 1.81 27.26 -1.09
C GLY A 110 2.93 26.26 -1.35
N GLN A 111 2.84 25.03 -0.82
CA GLN A 111 3.82 24.00 -1.09
C GLN A 111 3.71 23.50 -2.54
N ARG A 112 4.86 23.11 -3.12
CA ARG A 112 4.94 22.36 -4.37
C ARG A 112 4.90 20.87 -4.06
N VAL A 113 3.93 20.18 -4.65
CA VAL A 113 3.65 18.78 -4.32
C VAL A 113 3.65 17.92 -5.57
N LEU A 114 4.31 16.76 -5.51
CA LEU A 114 4.22 15.70 -6.48
C LEU A 114 3.40 14.54 -5.91
N ASP A 115 2.27 14.25 -6.55
CA ASP A 115 1.40 13.11 -6.29
C ASP A 115 1.66 12.04 -7.35
N VAL A 116 2.26 10.93 -6.98
CA VAL A 116 2.63 9.82 -7.88
C VAL A 116 1.63 8.68 -7.73
N GLY A 117 0.92 8.37 -8.82
CA GLY A 117 -0.19 7.44 -8.87
C GLY A 117 -1.52 8.17 -8.67
N THR A 118 -1.95 8.90 -9.68
CA THR A 118 -3.15 9.75 -9.66
C THR A 118 -4.43 8.97 -9.30
N GLY A 119 -4.60 7.77 -9.85
CA GLY A 119 -5.75 6.91 -9.58
C GLY A 119 -7.09 7.64 -9.75
N ALA A 120 -7.91 7.65 -8.71
CA ALA A 120 -9.19 8.36 -8.70
C ALA A 120 -9.07 9.89 -8.45
N ALA A 121 -7.85 10.44 -8.41
CA ALA A 121 -7.53 11.85 -8.16
C ALA A 121 -7.95 12.39 -6.76
N VAL A 122 -8.24 11.53 -5.80
CA VAL A 122 -8.64 11.96 -4.44
C VAL A 122 -7.49 12.65 -3.74
N THR A 123 -6.28 12.06 -3.75
CA THR A 123 -5.06 12.66 -3.17
C THR A 123 -4.70 13.97 -3.82
N ALA A 124 -4.73 14.03 -5.16
CA ALA A 124 -4.52 15.26 -5.91
C ALA A 124 -5.54 16.36 -5.54
N GLY A 125 -6.83 15.99 -5.38
CA GLY A 125 -7.88 16.91 -4.92
C GLY A 125 -7.61 17.47 -3.52
N VAL A 126 -7.21 16.62 -2.56
CA VAL A 126 -6.82 17.06 -1.21
C VAL A 126 -5.61 18.00 -1.28
N MET A 127 -4.61 17.68 -2.08
CA MET A 127 -3.42 18.54 -2.25
C MET A 127 -3.77 19.88 -2.88
N CYS A 128 -4.67 19.91 -3.87
CA CYS A 128 -5.16 21.17 -4.45
C CYS A 128 -5.90 22.03 -3.42
N PHE A 129 -6.76 21.41 -2.61
CA PHE A 129 -7.49 22.11 -1.55
C PHE A 129 -6.53 22.73 -0.52
N VAL A 130 -5.56 21.96 -0.05
CA VAL A 130 -4.67 22.38 1.05
C VAL A 130 -3.56 23.31 0.54
N CYS A 131 -2.88 22.94 -0.53
CA CYS A 131 -1.68 23.61 -1.00
C CYS A 131 -1.96 24.74 -2.00
N GLY A 132 -3.10 24.66 -2.69
CA GLY A 132 -3.39 25.42 -3.90
C GLY A 132 -2.93 24.66 -5.15
N ASP A 133 -3.78 24.63 -6.16
CA ASP A 133 -3.61 23.77 -7.36
C ASP A 133 -2.41 24.14 -8.22
N GLY A 134 -1.99 25.42 -8.25
CA GLY A 134 -0.81 25.85 -9.03
C GLY A 134 0.52 25.24 -8.59
N GLY A 135 0.61 24.70 -7.37
CA GLY A 135 1.79 23.98 -6.87
C GLY A 135 1.71 22.47 -7.00
N VAL A 136 0.58 21.92 -7.45
CA VAL A 136 0.34 20.46 -7.46
C VAL A 136 0.61 19.89 -8.84
N VAL A 137 1.42 18.84 -8.88
CA VAL A 137 1.62 17.96 -10.04
C VAL A 137 1.12 16.58 -9.65
N THR A 138 0.21 16.00 -10.43
CA THR A 138 -0.19 14.59 -10.28
C THR A 138 0.23 13.79 -11.51
N LEU A 139 0.86 12.64 -11.26
CA LEU A 139 1.53 11.81 -12.27
C LEU A 139 0.95 10.40 -12.26
N ASP A 140 0.56 9.91 -13.44
CA ASP A 140 0.17 8.53 -13.63
C ASP A 140 0.79 7.97 -14.91
N VAL A 141 1.04 6.67 -14.92
CA VAL A 141 1.54 5.99 -16.14
C VAL A 141 0.42 5.85 -17.17
N ASP A 142 -0.83 5.73 -16.73
CA ASP A 142 -1.99 5.58 -17.62
C ASP A 142 -2.56 6.95 -18.02
N ARG A 143 -2.48 7.23 -19.32
CA ARG A 143 -3.02 8.47 -19.92
C ARG A 143 -4.54 8.61 -19.76
N ASN A 144 -5.29 7.49 -19.69
CA ASN A 144 -6.73 7.50 -19.47
C ASN A 144 -7.06 7.96 -18.04
N VAL A 145 -6.28 7.50 -17.07
CA VAL A 145 -6.37 7.96 -15.67
C VAL A 145 -6.08 9.46 -15.60
N GLY A 146 -4.99 9.91 -16.21
CA GLY A 146 -4.64 11.34 -16.27
C GLY A 146 -5.71 12.21 -16.94
N ALA A 147 -6.29 11.75 -18.06
CA ALA A 147 -7.35 12.48 -18.76
C ALA A 147 -8.61 12.64 -17.88
N ALA A 148 -9.03 11.56 -17.21
CA ALA A 148 -10.18 11.58 -16.30
C ALA A 148 -9.92 12.47 -15.07
N ALA A 149 -8.74 12.38 -14.48
CA ALA A 149 -8.35 13.22 -13.37
C ALA A 149 -8.39 14.71 -13.71
N ARG A 150 -7.84 15.08 -14.87
CA ARG A 150 -7.89 16.47 -15.35
C ARG A 150 -9.31 17.00 -15.51
N ALA A 151 -10.21 16.21 -16.10
CA ALA A 151 -11.60 16.59 -16.28
C ALA A 151 -12.32 16.77 -14.94
N ARG A 152 -12.20 15.81 -14.04
CA ARG A 152 -12.89 15.78 -12.74
C ARG A 152 -12.37 16.85 -11.78
N LEU A 153 -11.06 17.06 -11.70
CA LEU A 153 -10.47 18.15 -10.93
C LEU A 153 -10.90 19.51 -11.48
N ALA A 154 -11.00 19.64 -12.82
CA ALA A 154 -11.48 20.85 -13.44
C ALA A 154 -12.95 21.17 -13.11
N GLU A 155 -13.79 20.18 -12.97
CA GLU A 155 -15.19 20.32 -12.50
C GLU A 155 -15.25 20.85 -11.07
N LEU A 156 -14.30 20.44 -10.20
CA LEU A 156 -14.14 20.98 -8.85
C LEU A 156 -13.47 22.38 -8.80
N GLY A 157 -13.13 22.95 -9.94
CA GLY A 157 -12.47 24.25 -10.02
C GLY A 157 -10.94 24.20 -9.91
N TYR A 158 -10.33 23.03 -9.80
CA TYR A 158 -8.87 22.86 -9.72
C TYR A 158 -8.21 22.65 -11.08
N ARG A 159 -7.00 23.18 -11.24
CA ARG A 159 -6.19 23.10 -12.46
C ARG A 159 -4.74 22.71 -12.15
N PRO A 160 -4.48 21.58 -11.45
CA PRO A 160 -3.11 21.13 -11.23
C PRO A 160 -2.47 20.68 -12.57
N ALA A 161 -1.15 20.55 -12.56
CA ALA A 161 -0.46 19.88 -13.67
C ALA A 161 -0.74 18.37 -13.60
N VAL A 162 -1.47 17.83 -14.58
CA VAL A 162 -1.72 16.39 -14.72
C VAL A 162 -0.84 15.86 -15.82
N VAL A 163 0.12 15.01 -15.47
CA VAL A 163 1.17 14.52 -16.38
C VAL A 163 1.14 12.99 -16.48
N SER A 164 1.66 12.47 -17.59
CA SER A 164 1.76 11.02 -17.77
C SER A 164 3.23 10.62 -17.92
N GLY A 165 3.64 9.59 -17.16
CA GLY A 165 5.01 9.11 -17.18
C GLY A 165 5.26 8.02 -16.14
N ASP A 166 6.51 7.56 -16.09
CA ASP A 166 6.95 6.60 -15.09
C ASP A 166 7.08 7.27 -13.72
N GLY A 167 6.27 6.83 -12.76
CA GLY A 167 6.30 7.34 -11.38
C GLY A 167 7.63 7.13 -10.67
N MET A 168 8.42 6.12 -11.08
CA MET A 168 9.73 5.86 -10.49
C MET A 168 10.78 6.90 -10.93
N ALA A 169 10.58 7.54 -12.07
CA ALA A 169 11.39 8.66 -12.56
C ALA A 169 10.96 10.02 -11.96
N GLY A 170 9.75 10.08 -11.39
CA GLY A 170 9.15 11.33 -10.93
C GLY A 170 8.84 12.29 -12.06
N TRP A 171 8.95 13.60 -11.79
CA TRP A 171 8.69 14.65 -12.75
C TRP A 171 9.79 15.74 -12.68
N PRO A 172 10.93 15.54 -13.34
CA PRO A 172 12.08 16.46 -13.28
C PRO A 172 11.74 17.90 -13.72
N ASP A 173 10.87 18.08 -14.73
CA ASP A 173 10.47 19.40 -15.24
C ASP A 173 9.73 20.24 -14.19
N GLY A 174 9.11 19.60 -13.19
CA GLY A 174 8.43 20.25 -12.07
C GLY A 174 9.26 20.37 -10.81
N ALA A 175 10.47 19.79 -10.75
CA ALA A 175 11.31 19.79 -9.56
C ALA A 175 11.78 21.21 -9.18
N LEU A 176 12.08 21.51 -7.91
CA LEU A 176 12.03 20.66 -6.73
C LEU A 176 10.67 20.72 -6.06
N PHE A 177 10.31 19.63 -5.33
CA PHE A 177 9.04 19.54 -4.60
C PHE A 177 9.26 19.60 -3.08
N ASP A 178 8.38 20.31 -2.38
CA ASP A 178 8.35 20.34 -0.91
C ASP A 178 7.81 19.04 -0.34
N ARG A 179 6.85 18.44 -1.06
CA ARG A 179 6.22 17.18 -0.69
C ARG A 179 6.14 16.24 -1.90
N ILE A 180 6.44 14.96 -1.66
CA ILE A 180 6.26 13.90 -2.65
C ILE A 180 5.46 12.79 -1.99
N PHE A 181 4.37 12.39 -2.60
CA PHE A 181 3.55 11.26 -2.16
C PHE A 181 3.51 10.20 -3.25
N VAL A 182 3.78 8.94 -2.89
CA VAL A 182 3.64 7.81 -3.81
C VAL A 182 2.52 6.92 -3.29
N SER A 183 1.43 6.85 -4.03
CA SER A 183 0.18 6.19 -3.63
C SER A 183 0.18 4.67 -3.85
N PHE A 184 1.28 4.10 -4.34
CA PHE A 184 1.48 2.66 -4.52
C PHE A 184 2.75 2.17 -3.82
N ALA A 185 2.85 0.86 -3.63
CA ALA A 185 4.02 0.27 -3.00
C ALA A 185 5.19 0.16 -3.97
N VAL A 186 6.37 0.57 -3.51
CA VAL A 186 7.64 0.47 -4.26
C VAL A 186 8.55 -0.57 -3.59
N PRO A 187 9.35 -1.32 -4.34
CA PRO A 187 10.25 -2.32 -3.76
C PRO A 187 11.43 -1.68 -3.00
N ARG A 188 11.76 -0.46 -3.37
CA ARG A 188 12.84 0.36 -2.81
C ARG A 188 12.59 1.84 -3.05
N ILE A 189 13.31 2.71 -2.36
CA ILE A 189 13.18 4.16 -2.58
C ILE A 189 13.77 4.53 -3.95
N PRO A 190 12.99 5.15 -4.86
CA PRO A 190 13.52 5.62 -6.14
C PRO A 190 14.47 6.80 -5.93
N PRO A 191 15.75 6.71 -6.35
CA PRO A 191 16.69 7.82 -6.20
C PRO A 191 16.22 9.11 -6.87
N ALA A 192 15.58 9.02 -8.03
CA ALA A 192 15.05 10.17 -8.76
C ALA A 192 14.05 10.98 -7.93
N LEU A 193 13.21 10.36 -7.10
CA LEU A 193 12.28 11.07 -6.23
C LEU A 193 13.01 11.79 -5.08
N VAL A 194 14.08 11.20 -4.55
CA VAL A 194 14.91 11.83 -3.52
C VAL A 194 15.66 13.05 -4.09
N ASP A 195 16.16 12.93 -5.31
CA ASP A 195 16.86 14.03 -6.01
C ASP A 195 15.92 15.22 -6.27
N GLN A 196 14.64 14.93 -6.58
CA GLN A 196 13.61 15.95 -6.82
C GLN A 196 13.00 16.57 -5.55
N LEU A 197 13.40 16.10 -4.36
CA LEU A 197 12.93 16.65 -3.09
C LEU A 197 13.69 17.93 -2.74
N ALA A 198 12.98 19.00 -2.42
CA ALA A 198 13.55 20.27 -1.99
C ALA A 198 14.27 20.15 -0.64
N PRO A 199 15.25 21.00 -0.32
CA PRO A 199 15.74 21.16 1.04
C PRO A 199 14.58 21.54 1.99
N GLY A 200 14.46 20.84 3.13
CA GLY A 200 13.30 20.92 4.03
C GLY A 200 12.09 20.09 3.59
N GLY A 201 12.18 19.45 2.43
CA GLY A 201 11.09 18.65 1.87
C GLY A 201 10.93 17.28 2.51
N ARG A 202 9.75 16.68 2.28
CA ARG A 202 9.39 15.33 2.76
C ARG A 202 8.76 14.49 1.67
N ALA A 203 9.20 13.24 1.57
CA ALA A 203 8.58 12.25 0.71
C ALA A 203 8.01 11.09 1.54
N LEU A 204 6.91 10.53 1.08
CA LEU A 204 6.19 9.43 1.70
C LEU A 204 5.86 8.37 0.67
N MET A 205 6.15 7.11 0.97
CA MET A 205 5.82 5.98 0.11
C MET A 205 5.76 4.67 0.89
N THR A 206 4.91 3.76 0.45
CA THR A 206 4.84 2.42 1.02
C THR A 206 5.89 1.53 0.39
N LEU A 207 6.63 0.78 1.21
CA LEU A 207 7.54 -0.26 0.73
C LEU A 207 6.75 -1.55 0.52
N GLY A 208 6.78 -2.06 -0.69
CA GLY A 208 6.23 -3.36 -1.05
C GLY A 208 7.07 -4.48 -0.49
N THR A 209 6.41 -5.40 0.20
CA THR A 209 6.98 -6.64 0.67
C THR A 209 6.36 -7.81 -0.10
N SER A 210 6.81 -9.02 0.12
CA SER A 210 6.21 -10.22 -0.45
C SER A 210 4.84 -10.55 0.16
N SER A 211 4.52 -9.92 1.30
CA SER A 211 3.23 -10.01 1.97
C SER A 211 2.53 -8.65 2.05
N PRO A 212 1.24 -8.57 1.71
CA PRO A 212 0.48 -7.32 1.85
C PRO A 212 0.14 -7.00 3.31
N SER A 213 0.38 -7.94 4.22
CA SER A 213 -0.06 -7.84 5.61
C SER A 213 0.86 -6.97 6.46
N TRP A 214 2.12 -6.80 6.06
CA TRP A 214 3.14 -6.15 6.89
C TRP A 214 4.02 -5.20 6.08
N PRO A 215 3.45 -4.13 5.53
CA PRO A 215 4.22 -3.16 4.75
C PRO A 215 5.08 -2.27 5.64
N GLY A 216 6.08 -1.67 5.02
CA GLY A 216 6.84 -0.57 5.60
C GLY A 216 6.41 0.76 5.01
N LEU A 217 6.31 1.81 5.83
CA LEU A 217 6.13 3.17 5.39
C LEU A 217 7.48 3.89 5.41
N ALA A 218 7.97 4.27 4.25
CA ALA A 218 9.18 5.08 4.13
C ALA A 218 8.81 6.57 4.29
N VAL A 219 9.43 7.22 5.26
CA VAL A 219 9.39 8.66 5.50
C VAL A 219 10.76 9.22 5.22
N ILE A 220 10.90 9.99 4.14
CA ILE A 220 12.17 10.56 3.71
C ILE A 220 12.11 12.07 3.93
N THR A 221 13.11 12.62 4.58
CA THR A 221 13.22 14.06 4.80
C THR A 221 14.57 14.54 4.28
N LYS A 222 14.57 15.57 3.48
CA LYS A 222 15.78 16.27 3.08
C LYS A 222 15.94 17.49 4.00
N THR A 223 16.98 17.51 4.81
CA THR A 223 17.21 18.63 5.74
C THR A 223 17.46 19.94 4.97
N ALA A 224 17.38 21.08 5.65
CA ALA A 224 17.69 22.37 5.06
C ALA A 224 19.14 22.44 4.49
N THR A 225 20.04 21.60 5.01
CA THR A 225 21.42 21.48 4.53
C THR A 225 21.59 20.46 3.38
N GLY A 226 20.47 19.88 2.91
CA GLY A 226 20.45 18.89 1.81
C GLY A 226 20.75 17.45 2.23
N LYS A 227 21.01 17.17 3.52
CA LYS A 227 21.21 15.79 4.01
C LYS A 227 19.90 15.03 3.96
N VAL A 228 19.92 13.82 3.40
CA VAL A 228 18.79 12.91 3.38
C VAL A 228 18.75 12.08 4.65
N VAL A 229 17.60 12.07 5.32
CA VAL A 229 17.29 11.20 6.44
C VAL A 229 16.08 10.37 6.05
N ALA A 230 16.17 9.06 6.15
CA ALA A 230 15.08 8.16 5.82
C ALA A 230 14.80 7.20 6.98
N GLU A 231 13.54 7.10 7.32
CA GLU A 231 12.99 6.21 8.35
C GLU A 231 11.99 5.25 7.71
N ILE A 232 12.05 4.00 8.09
CA ILE A 232 11.04 3.00 7.76
C ILE A 232 10.22 2.73 9.01
N ARG A 233 8.91 2.91 8.93
CA ARG A 233 7.94 2.60 9.99
C ARG A 233 7.20 1.34 9.62
N ALA A 234 7.12 0.40 10.54
CA ALA A 234 6.22 -0.73 10.40
C ALA A 234 4.77 -0.25 10.62
N VAL A 235 3.89 -0.54 9.66
CA VAL A 235 2.50 -0.08 9.67
C VAL A 235 1.54 -1.25 9.54
N GLU A 236 0.28 -1.01 9.87
CA GLU A 236 -0.75 -2.06 9.90
C GLU A 236 -1.53 -2.18 8.60
N PHE A 237 -1.60 -1.11 7.82
CA PHE A 237 -2.38 -1.14 6.60
C PHE A 237 -1.64 -1.90 5.49
N GLY A 238 -2.29 -2.91 4.94
CA GLY A 238 -1.83 -3.60 3.74
C GLY A 238 -2.07 -2.78 2.49
N HIS A 239 -1.15 -2.87 1.54
CA HIS A 239 -1.39 -2.36 0.20
C HIS A 239 -2.41 -3.29 -0.48
N ARG A 240 -3.65 -2.85 -0.63
CA ARG A 240 -4.71 -3.60 -1.31
C ARG A 240 -4.98 -2.95 -2.66
N GLY A 241 -4.47 -3.56 -3.72
CA GLY A 241 -4.79 -3.12 -5.07
C GLY A 241 -3.66 -3.28 -6.06
N GLY A 242 -3.99 -3.19 -7.34
CA GLY A 242 -3.07 -3.26 -8.45
C GLY A 242 -2.89 -4.67 -9.03
N VAL A 243 -2.12 -4.74 -10.11
CA VAL A 243 -1.79 -5.99 -10.79
C VAL A 243 -1.03 -6.92 -9.84
N GLY A 244 -1.51 -8.15 -9.69
CA GLY A 244 -0.89 -9.15 -8.81
C GLY A 244 -1.52 -9.27 -7.42
N PHE A 245 -2.61 -8.55 -7.15
CA PHE A 245 -3.35 -8.66 -5.88
C PHE A 245 -3.67 -10.12 -5.50
N ASP A 246 -4.05 -10.96 -6.47
CA ASP A 246 -4.31 -12.39 -6.24
C ASP A 246 -3.09 -13.17 -5.71
N ARG A 247 -1.87 -12.66 -5.91
CA ARG A 247 -0.64 -13.28 -5.42
C ARG A 247 -0.36 -12.97 -3.95
N LEU A 248 -1.03 -11.98 -3.41
CA LEU A 248 -0.84 -11.50 -2.05
C LEU A 248 -1.65 -12.30 -1.02
N PHE A 249 -2.55 -13.16 -1.47
CA PHE A 249 -3.39 -14.00 -0.61
C PHE A 249 -3.21 -15.48 -0.95
N LEU A 250 -3.40 -16.32 0.05
CA LEU A 250 -3.47 -17.76 -0.18
C LEU A 250 -4.72 -18.10 -0.99
N SER A 251 -4.58 -18.94 -2.00
CA SER A 251 -5.74 -19.46 -2.75
C SER A 251 -6.67 -20.25 -1.82
N ALA A 252 -7.96 -20.35 -2.17
CA ALA A 252 -8.92 -21.14 -1.41
C ALA A 252 -8.42 -22.57 -1.18
N ALA A 253 -7.95 -23.22 -2.25
CA ALA A 253 -7.42 -24.59 -2.18
C ALA A 253 -6.22 -24.70 -1.21
N PHE A 254 -5.32 -23.71 -1.20
CA PHE A 254 -4.18 -23.74 -0.27
C PHE A 254 -4.62 -23.46 1.17
N ARG A 255 -5.60 -22.57 1.39
CA ARG A 255 -6.19 -22.35 2.71
C ARG A 255 -6.87 -23.63 3.25
N ASP A 256 -7.62 -24.32 2.40
CA ASP A 256 -8.26 -25.59 2.75
C ASP A 256 -7.20 -26.65 3.10
N GLN A 257 -6.13 -26.76 2.32
CA GLN A 257 -5.00 -27.63 2.62
C GLN A 257 -4.40 -27.33 3.99
N ILE A 258 -4.16 -26.07 4.34
CA ILE A 258 -3.62 -25.68 5.64
C ILE A 258 -4.62 -25.98 6.77
N THR A 259 -5.92 -25.79 6.51
CA THR A 259 -6.97 -25.97 7.53
C THR A 259 -7.20 -27.44 7.85
N THR A 260 -7.19 -28.33 6.85
CA THR A 260 -7.53 -29.74 6.96
C THR A 260 -6.32 -30.67 6.98
N GLY A 261 -5.16 -30.21 6.51
CA GLY A 261 -3.96 -31.03 6.37
C GLY A 261 -3.41 -31.46 7.73
N GLU A 262 -2.94 -32.71 7.79
CA GLU A 262 -2.27 -33.26 8.97
C GLU A 262 -0.84 -32.75 9.11
N GLY A 263 -0.26 -32.22 8.03
CA GLY A 263 1.12 -31.73 7.97
C GLY A 263 2.16 -32.84 8.08
N ARG A 264 3.42 -32.47 7.90
CA ARG A 264 4.56 -33.38 8.03
C ARG A 264 4.85 -33.75 9.49
N TRP A 265 4.65 -32.80 10.38
CA TRP A 265 4.76 -33.01 11.84
C TRP A 265 3.88 -32.04 12.61
N THR A 266 3.46 -32.49 13.77
CA THR A 266 2.71 -31.69 14.75
C THR A 266 3.38 -31.79 16.11
N GLN A 267 3.57 -30.67 16.78
CA GLN A 267 4.17 -30.61 18.11
C GLN A 267 3.41 -29.67 19.05
N ARG A 268 3.56 -29.88 20.33
CA ARG A 268 3.12 -28.92 21.35
C ARG A 268 4.26 -27.96 21.71
N SER A 269 4.01 -26.67 21.56
CA SER A 269 4.96 -25.60 21.84
C SER A 269 4.51 -24.78 23.06
N ARG A 270 5.48 -24.30 23.82
CA ARG A 270 5.30 -23.24 24.83
C ARG A 270 5.68 -21.87 24.28
N LEU A 271 6.30 -21.81 23.12
CA LEU A 271 6.57 -20.55 22.42
C LEU A 271 5.26 -19.97 21.96
N VAL A 272 5.04 -18.72 22.29
CA VAL A 272 3.85 -17.96 21.91
C VAL A 272 4.10 -17.35 20.55
N PRO A 273 3.18 -17.48 19.58
CA PRO A 273 3.29 -16.75 18.32
C PRO A 273 3.42 -15.25 18.58
N PRO A 274 4.18 -14.53 17.77
CA PRO A 274 4.22 -13.07 17.86
C PRO A 274 2.81 -12.50 17.67
N ALA A 275 2.48 -11.45 18.43
CA ALA A 275 1.20 -10.76 18.29
C ALA A 275 1.14 -9.95 17.00
N ASP A 276 -0.07 -9.70 16.48
CA ASP A 276 -0.26 -8.85 15.29
C ASP A 276 0.28 -7.44 15.48
N THR A 277 0.26 -6.97 16.73
CA THR A 277 0.77 -5.66 17.12
C THR A 277 2.29 -5.55 17.10
N GLU A 278 3.04 -6.68 17.02
CA GLU A 278 4.50 -6.71 16.88
C GLU A 278 4.93 -6.41 15.41
N ARG A 279 4.48 -5.27 14.87
CA ARG A 279 4.56 -4.91 13.46
C ARG A 279 5.98 -4.89 12.91
N GLY A 280 6.94 -4.40 13.68
CA GLY A 280 8.35 -4.37 13.28
C GLY A 280 8.96 -5.76 13.12
N MET A 281 8.51 -6.74 13.91
CA MET A 281 8.89 -8.13 13.76
C MET A 281 8.34 -8.72 12.45
N TRP A 282 7.06 -8.49 12.15
CA TRP A 282 6.44 -8.98 10.92
C TRP A 282 7.03 -8.35 9.67
N LEU A 283 7.34 -7.04 9.71
CA LEU A 283 8.05 -6.36 8.64
C LEU A 283 9.45 -6.98 8.40
N ALA A 284 10.20 -7.23 9.48
CA ALA A 284 11.51 -7.85 9.38
C ALA A 284 11.43 -9.29 8.83
N LEU A 285 10.44 -10.06 9.28
CA LEU A 285 10.21 -11.43 8.80
C LEU A 285 10.03 -11.47 7.28
N ASP A 286 9.25 -10.55 6.73
CA ASP A 286 8.94 -10.55 5.31
C ASP A 286 10.16 -10.27 4.41
N TYR A 287 11.11 -9.48 4.90
CA TYR A 287 12.39 -9.24 4.20
C TYR A 287 13.44 -10.34 4.42
N LEU A 288 13.48 -10.94 5.62
CA LEU A 288 14.47 -11.96 5.96
C LEU A 288 14.05 -13.35 5.44
N HIS A 289 12.75 -13.60 5.41
CA HIS A 289 12.14 -14.85 4.94
C HIS A 289 11.01 -14.58 3.95
N PRO A 290 11.31 -14.07 2.73
CA PRO A 290 10.31 -13.62 1.78
C PRO A 290 9.39 -14.74 1.29
N GLY A 291 8.22 -14.35 0.76
CA GLY A 291 7.24 -15.25 0.17
C GLY A 291 6.30 -15.90 1.19
N LEU A 292 6.24 -15.38 2.42
CA LEU A 292 5.27 -15.79 3.43
C LEU A 292 3.99 -14.97 3.30
N VAL A 293 2.85 -15.64 3.34
CA VAL A 293 1.53 -15.01 3.31
C VAL A 293 0.73 -15.50 4.51
N ARG A 294 0.25 -14.56 5.33
CA ARG A 294 -0.62 -14.87 6.44
C ARG A 294 -2.06 -15.05 5.98
N HIS A 295 -2.72 -16.07 6.50
CA HIS A 295 -4.16 -16.18 6.45
C HIS A 295 -4.75 -15.69 7.79
N PHE A 296 -5.70 -14.77 7.71
CA PHE A 296 -6.36 -14.22 8.89
C PHE A 296 -7.48 -15.16 9.35
N GLY A 297 -7.22 -15.92 10.40
CA GLY A 297 -8.21 -16.71 11.14
C GLY A 297 -8.58 -16.03 12.46
N ALA A 298 -9.65 -16.46 13.12
CA ALA A 298 -10.13 -15.83 14.36
C ALA A 298 -9.21 -16.08 15.56
N ASP A 299 -8.70 -17.32 15.71
CA ASP A 299 -7.99 -17.73 16.92
C ASP A 299 -6.66 -18.44 16.65
N ASP A 300 -6.26 -18.60 15.39
CA ASP A 300 -5.06 -19.32 15.01
C ASP A 300 -4.13 -18.48 14.14
N LEU A 301 -2.83 -18.73 14.26
CA LEU A 301 -1.84 -18.20 13.33
C LEU A 301 -1.63 -19.20 12.20
N THR A 302 -1.94 -18.79 10.99
CA THR A 302 -1.74 -19.59 9.79
C THR A 302 -0.90 -18.81 8.79
N ILE A 303 0.20 -19.41 8.33
CA ILE A 303 1.09 -18.80 7.35
C ILE A 303 1.43 -19.85 6.28
N GLY A 304 1.35 -19.45 5.01
CA GLY A 304 1.74 -20.25 3.87
C GLY A 304 2.83 -19.58 3.06
N ALA A 305 3.61 -20.40 2.37
CA ALA A 305 4.62 -20.01 1.40
C ALA A 305 4.23 -20.56 0.01
N PRO A 306 3.36 -19.86 -0.76
CA PRO A 306 2.81 -20.39 -2.03
C PRO A 306 3.87 -20.79 -3.03
N GLY A 307 5.05 -20.17 -3.02
CA GLY A 307 6.14 -20.46 -3.94
C GLY A 307 6.76 -21.85 -3.78
N CYS A 308 6.64 -22.48 -2.61
CA CYS A 308 7.19 -23.81 -2.33
C CYS A 308 6.17 -24.78 -1.70
N GLY A 309 4.92 -24.32 -1.51
CA GLY A 309 3.86 -25.12 -0.89
C GLY A 309 4.02 -25.38 0.61
N SER A 310 5.03 -24.80 1.26
CA SER A 310 5.21 -24.95 2.71
C SER A 310 4.18 -24.15 3.47
N TRP A 311 3.74 -24.65 4.63
CA TRP A 311 2.80 -23.94 5.48
C TRP A 311 2.96 -24.31 6.95
N MET A 312 2.45 -23.45 7.81
CA MET A 312 2.32 -23.71 9.25
C MET A 312 0.95 -23.25 9.75
N ARG A 313 0.50 -23.91 10.81
CA ARG A 313 -0.69 -23.57 11.59
C ARG A 313 -0.38 -23.74 13.07
N ALA A 314 -0.62 -22.69 13.87
CA ALA A 314 -0.50 -22.74 15.31
C ALA A 314 -1.86 -22.44 15.96
N ARG A 315 -2.38 -23.36 16.76
CA ARG A 315 -3.66 -23.27 17.47
C ARG A 315 -3.45 -23.30 18.97
N PRO A 316 -4.15 -22.47 19.75
CA PRO A 316 -4.09 -22.57 21.21
C PRO A 316 -4.76 -23.86 21.68
N VAL A 317 -4.06 -24.63 22.54
CA VAL A 317 -4.57 -25.89 23.13
C VAL A 317 -4.60 -25.85 24.65
N GLY A 318 -4.73 -24.68 25.21
CA GLY A 318 -4.80 -24.42 26.65
C GLY A 318 -3.92 -23.25 27.07
N HIS A 319 -3.80 -23.03 28.38
CA HIS A 319 -3.07 -21.88 28.89
C HIS A 319 -1.59 -21.92 28.48
N ARG A 320 -1.17 -20.94 27.63
CA ARG A 320 0.22 -20.80 27.13
C ARG A 320 0.77 -22.04 26.42
N ARG A 321 -0.08 -22.82 25.76
CA ARG A 321 0.33 -23.96 24.95
C ARG A 321 -0.28 -23.87 23.57
N TRP A 322 0.52 -24.16 22.57
CA TRP A 322 0.15 -24.12 21.17
C TRP A 322 0.39 -25.49 20.55
N GLU A 323 -0.53 -25.94 19.76
CA GLU A 323 -0.33 -27.05 18.83
C GLU A 323 0.10 -26.44 17.50
N VAL A 324 1.31 -26.84 17.07
CA VAL A 324 1.92 -26.32 15.86
C VAL A 324 2.06 -27.43 14.87
N THR A 325 1.41 -27.28 13.72
CA THR A 325 1.51 -28.18 12.57
C THR A 325 2.27 -27.50 11.46
N VAL A 326 3.25 -28.17 10.89
CA VAL A 326 4.10 -27.67 9.80
C VAL A 326 4.15 -28.68 8.66
N ASP A 327 4.16 -28.20 7.44
CA ASP A 327 4.33 -29.01 6.22
C ASP A 327 5.24 -28.31 5.21
N GLY A 328 5.86 -29.13 4.33
CA GLY A 328 6.73 -28.66 3.28
C GLY A 328 8.20 -28.61 3.65
N SER A 329 9.01 -27.91 2.84
CA SER A 329 10.47 -27.83 2.97
C SER A 329 10.96 -26.76 3.93
N ARG A 330 10.13 -25.76 4.25
CA ARG A 330 10.46 -24.64 5.18
C ARG A 330 9.86 -24.92 6.55
N ASP A 331 10.64 -24.73 7.59
CA ASP A 331 10.15 -24.65 8.97
C ASP A 331 9.78 -23.20 9.29
N ILE A 332 8.59 -22.81 8.84
CA ILE A 332 8.08 -21.43 9.01
C ILE A 332 7.97 -21.07 10.50
N TRP A 333 7.70 -22.05 11.38
CA TRP A 333 7.62 -21.80 12.83
C TRP A 333 8.98 -21.39 13.40
N ALA A 334 10.04 -22.10 13.00
CA ALA A 334 11.40 -21.75 13.40
C ALA A 334 11.84 -20.40 12.83
N GLU A 335 11.52 -20.11 11.56
CA GLU A 335 11.81 -18.83 10.91
C GLU A 335 11.18 -17.65 11.66
N ILE A 336 9.91 -17.77 12.07
CA ILE A 336 9.20 -16.73 12.85
C ILE A 336 9.90 -16.50 14.19
N HIS A 337 10.26 -17.56 14.90
CA HIS A 337 10.87 -17.41 16.21
C HIS A 337 12.30 -16.91 16.17
N ASP A 338 13.09 -17.26 15.16
CA ASP A 338 14.43 -16.68 14.94
C ASP A 338 14.34 -15.16 14.76
N VAL A 339 13.43 -14.71 13.88
CA VAL A 339 13.26 -13.28 13.64
C VAL A 339 12.70 -12.58 14.89
N ALA A 340 11.74 -13.18 15.58
CA ALA A 340 11.18 -12.61 16.80
C ALA A 340 12.23 -12.45 17.91
N GLU A 341 13.14 -13.41 18.07
CA GLU A 341 14.25 -13.33 19.02
C GLU A 341 15.23 -12.21 18.65
N ARG A 342 15.64 -12.13 17.38
CA ARG A 342 16.50 -11.06 16.88
C ARG A 342 15.86 -9.68 17.00
N TRP A 343 14.56 -9.57 16.77
CA TRP A 343 13.81 -8.33 16.91
C TRP A 343 13.73 -7.90 18.38
N ARG A 344 13.44 -8.81 19.31
CA ARG A 344 13.47 -8.52 20.75
C ARG A 344 14.86 -8.13 21.23
N ALA A 345 15.91 -8.82 20.77
CA ALA A 345 17.30 -8.47 21.06
C ALA A 345 17.70 -7.09 20.52
N ALA A 346 17.00 -6.61 19.49
CA ALA A 346 17.18 -5.26 18.96
C ALA A 346 16.34 -4.18 19.68
N GLY A 347 15.61 -4.53 20.73
CA GLY A 347 14.76 -3.61 21.50
C GLY A 347 13.34 -3.47 20.96
N SER A 348 12.84 -4.45 20.22
CA SER A 348 11.48 -4.49 19.66
C SER A 348 11.10 -3.26 18.84
N PRO A 349 11.91 -2.85 17.86
CA PRO A 349 11.66 -1.60 17.13
C PRO A 349 10.51 -1.72 16.14
N ASP A 350 9.65 -0.70 16.06
CA ASP A 350 8.70 -0.46 14.97
C ASP A 350 9.18 0.61 13.98
N ARG A 351 10.35 1.20 14.27
CA ARG A 351 11.01 2.19 13.42
C ARG A 351 12.44 1.78 13.16
N PHE A 352 12.86 1.96 11.92
CA PHE A 352 14.18 1.59 11.44
C PHE A 352 14.78 2.75 10.64
N ARG A 353 16.10 2.90 10.68
CA ARG A 353 16.78 3.83 9.78
C ARG A 353 17.00 3.16 8.43
N LEU A 354 16.83 3.92 7.37
CA LEU A 354 17.28 3.53 6.04
C LEU A 354 18.64 4.18 5.75
N VAL A 355 19.61 3.39 5.41
CA VAL A 355 20.98 3.82 5.08
C VAL A 355 21.20 3.57 3.59
N PHE A 356 21.67 4.59 2.89
CA PHE A 356 22.08 4.50 1.49
C PHE A 356 23.59 4.28 1.48
N ASP A 357 24.05 3.24 0.78
CA ASP A 357 25.49 3.02 0.55
C ASP A 357 25.97 3.72 -0.72
N GLU A 358 27.31 3.68 -0.95
CA GLU A 358 27.95 4.35 -2.09
C GLU A 358 27.49 3.78 -3.44
N ASP A 359 27.14 2.49 -3.49
CA ASP A 359 26.65 1.79 -4.68
C ASP A 359 25.13 1.90 -4.87
N ARG A 360 24.47 2.82 -4.15
CA ARG A 360 23.02 3.01 -4.11
C ARG A 360 22.24 1.81 -3.55
N GLY A 361 22.90 0.92 -2.82
CA GLY A 361 22.26 -0.09 -2.00
C GLY A 361 21.44 0.58 -0.88
N GLN A 362 20.40 -0.09 -0.43
CA GLN A 362 19.49 0.44 0.57
C GLN A 362 19.35 -0.59 1.70
N LYS A 363 19.89 -0.24 2.86
CA LYS A 363 19.91 -1.10 4.04
C LYS A 363 19.02 -0.52 5.12
N VAL A 364 18.08 -1.32 5.60
CA VAL A 364 17.23 -1.00 6.76
C VAL A 364 17.94 -1.52 8.01
N VAL A 365 18.02 -0.70 9.04
CA VAL A 365 18.81 -0.99 10.24
C VAL A 365 18.06 -0.52 11.48
N SER A 366 17.94 -1.37 12.51
CA SER A 366 17.47 -0.96 13.83
C SER A 366 18.43 0.06 14.46
N GLU A 367 17.96 0.86 15.40
CA GLU A 367 18.77 1.91 16.04
C GLU A 367 20.06 1.35 16.66
N CYS A 368 19.99 0.20 17.32
CA CYS A 368 21.14 -0.46 17.92
C CYS A 368 22.01 -1.26 16.91
N GLY A 369 21.61 -1.34 15.63
CA GLY A 369 22.33 -2.06 14.58
C GLY A 369 22.23 -3.58 14.61
N ARG A 370 21.57 -4.18 15.60
CA ARG A 370 21.49 -5.64 15.79
C ARG A 370 20.55 -6.35 14.81
N LEU A 371 19.57 -5.63 14.27
CA LEU A 371 18.64 -6.13 13.27
C LEU A 371 18.76 -5.29 12.01
N SER A 372 18.99 -5.93 10.88
CA SER A 372 19.10 -5.24 9.59
C SER A 372 18.82 -6.17 8.42
N TRP A 373 18.39 -5.58 7.30
CA TRP A 373 18.20 -6.28 6.02
C TRP A 373 18.44 -5.33 4.85
N GLN A 374 18.63 -5.88 3.65
CA GLN A 374 18.72 -5.11 2.42
C GLN A 374 17.35 -5.00 1.76
N LEU A 375 17.03 -3.84 1.20
CA LEU A 375 15.93 -3.72 0.26
C LEU A 375 16.35 -4.36 -1.09
N PRO A 376 15.37 -4.82 -1.89
CA PRO A 376 15.68 -5.44 -3.18
C PRO A 376 16.58 -4.56 -4.04
N ALA A 377 17.54 -5.19 -4.75
CA ALA A 377 18.33 -4.50 -5.74
C ALA A 377 17.44 -3.92 -6.87
N PRO A 378 17.87 -2.86 -7.58
CA PRO A 378 17.15 -2.40 -8.76
C PRO A 378 17.01 -3.55 -9.74
N HIS A 379 15.79 -3.78 -10.22
CA HIS A 379 15.62 -4.75 -11.30
C HIS A 379 16.25 -4.16 -12.58
N PRO A 380 16.88 -4.98 -13.45
CA PRO A 380 17.48 -4.49 -14.69
C PRO A 380 16.52 -3.69 -15.59
N PHE A 381 15.20 -3.94 -15.45
CA PHE A 381 14.13 -3.21 -16.15
C PHE A 381 13.73 -1.88 -15.48
N ASP A 382 14.23 -1.58 -14.26
CA ASP A 382 14.04 -0.27 -13.62
C ASP A 382 14.95 0.83 -14.23
N LYS A 383 15.84 0.46 -15.13
CA LYS A 383 16.54 1.42 -16.00
C LYS A 383 15.57 1.73 -17.13
N GLY A 384 14.89 2.87 -17.00
CA GLY A 384 13.90 3.36 -17.93
C GLY A 384 14.25 3.02 -19.37
N ALA A 385 13.29 2.49 -20.09
CA ALA A 385 13.36 2.40 -21.54
C ALA A 385 13.47 3.83 -22.09
N THR A 386 14.70 4.31 -22.19
CA THR A 386 15.05 5.41 -23.11
C THR A 386 15.15 4.79 -24.49
N SER A 387 14.07 4.83 -25.23
CA SER A 387 14.09 4.88 -26.71
C SER A 387 12.76 5.42 -27.20
#